data_fbf0f3075b33941e77e025c0095f05a4
#
_entry.id   fbf0f3075b33941e77e025c0095f05a4
#
_cell.length_a   1.000
_cell.length_b   1.000
_cell.length_c   1.000
_cell.angle_alpha   90.00
_cell.angle_beta   90.00
_cell.angle_gamma   90.00
#
_symmetry.space_group_name_H-M   'P 1'
#
loop_
_entity.id
_entity.type
_entity.pdbx_description
1 polymer ?
#
loop_
_entity_poly.entity_id
_entity_poly.type
_entity_poly.pdbx_seq_one_letter_code
_entity_poly.pdbx_strand_id
1 'polypeptide(L)'
;MISGWDKALLFFSTIVPSKYDHVWFIEDDVFFLNEQVLTNLDLKYPNQDLIANCDFDKNNVNTTNVNSTNVGWVWPLISIKIEKPWYAGMMCAARLSNTLLQCIRWYASKYNTLFFLEALFPTITSHFKLSYINPIELTTVTYRDVFFLEEEEEEEEEDQKRLETYIFHPMKDLNKHLELRANK
;
A
#
# COMPACT_ATOMS: atom_id res chain seq x y z
N MET A 1 11.55 -10.92 15.35
CA MET A 1 12.08 -9.53 15.22
C MET A 1 10.86 -8.63 15.05
N ILE A 2 10.73 -7.55 15.80
CA ILE A 2 9.61 -6.61 15.66
C ILE A 2 10.01 -5.54 14.65
N SER A 3 9.30 -5.43 13.55
CA SER A 3 9.56 -4.45 12.50
C SER A 3 9.11 -3.03 12.92
N GLY A 4 9.52 -2.01 12.15
CA GLY A 4 8.99 -0.65 12.32
C GLY A 4 7.48 -0.59 12.07
N TRP A 5 7.01 -1.35 11.09
CA TRP A 5 5.59 -1.49 10.74
C TRP A 5 4.76 -2.09 11.87
N ASP A 6 5.23 -3.14 12.55
CA ASP A 6 4.52 -3.74 13.69
C ASP A 6 4.29 -2.72 14.80
N LYS A 7 5.28 -1.85 15.05
CA LYS A 7 5.17 -0.77 16.05
C LYS A 7 4.16 0.30 15.62
N ALA A 8 4.19 0.71 14.35
CA ALA A 8 3.24 1.68 13.82
C ALA A 8 1.81 1.13 13.86
N LEU A 9 1.59 -0.10 13.41
CA LEU A 9 0.29 -0.76 13.48
C LEU A 9 -0.20 -0.88 14.92
N LEU A 10 0.65 -1.30 15.86
CA LEU A 10 0.30 -1.37 17.29
C LEU A 10 -0.09 0.01 17.81
N PHE A 11 0.70 1.05 17.54
CA PHE A 11 0.44 2.41 18.00
C PHE A 11 -0.91 2.91 17.53
N PHE A 12 -1.16 2.90 16.21
CA PHE A 12 -2.40 3.43 15.65
C PHE A 12 -3.63 2.58 15.98
N SER A 13 -3.49 1.27 16.13
CA SER A 13 -4.61 0.40 16.48
C SER A 13 -4.95 0.37 17.99
N THR A 14 -4.03 0.76 18.89
CA THR A 14 -4.21 0.64 20.33
C THR A 14 -4.24 1.97 21.08
N ILE A 15 -3.36 2.92 20.70
CA ILE A 15 -3.16 4.15 21.47
C ILE A 15 -4.05 5.28 20.95
N VAL A 16 -4.39 5.27 19.65
CA VAL A 16 -5.08 6.38 18.97
C VAL A 16 -6.35 5.94 18.21
N PRO A 17 -7.04 4.85 18.56
CA PRO A 17 -8.11 4.28 17.73
C PRO A 17 -9.33 5.18 17.55
N SER A 18 -9.52 6.20 18.40
CA SER A 18 -10.68 7.10 18.31
C SER A 18 -10.34 8.49 17.76
N LYS A 19 -9.09 8.73 17.39
CA LYS A 19 -8.64 10.07 16.98
C LYS A 19 -8.67 10.27 15.47
N TYR A 20 -8.51 9.20 14.72
CA TYR A 20 -8.44 9.26 13.26
C TYR A 20 -9.35 8.21 12.63
N ASP A 21 -10.09 8.60 11.60
CA ASP A 21 -10.89 7.68 10.80
C ASP A 21 -10.02 6.84 9.86
N HIS A 22 -8.96 7.46 9.33
CA HIS A 22 -7.99 6.86 8.41
C HIS A 22 -6.56 7.27 8.76
N VAL A 23 -5.61 6.41 8.39
CA VAL A 23 -4.16 6.66 8.54
C VAL A 23 -3.44 6.23 7.29
N TRP A 24 -2.59 7.10 6.74
CA TRP A 24 -1.65 6.76 5.70
C TRP A 24 -0.39 6.14 6.32
N PHE A 25 0.01 4.98 5.81
CA PHE A 25 1.29 4.34 6.04
C PHE A 25 2.13 4.51 4.78
N ILE A 26 3.27 5.18 4.90
CA ILE A 26 4.11 5.57 3.77
C ILE A 26 5.55 5.25 4.11
N GLU A 27 6.26 4.53 3.22
CA GLU A 27 7.69 4.24 3.35
C GLU A 27 8.52 5.48 2.99
N ASP A 28 9.75 5.51 3.47
CA ASP A 28 10.65 6.66 3.34
C ASP A 28 11.20 6.86 1.92
N ASP A 29 11.11 5.85 1.06
CA ASP A 29 11.46 5.91 -0.37
C ASP A 29 10.24 6.06 -1.30
N VAL A 30 9.09 6.42 -0.74
CA VAL A 30 7.91 6.85 -1.50
C VAL A 30 8.01 8.35 -1.82
N PHE A 31 7.82 8.68 -3.08
CA PHE A 31 7.81 10.07 -3.56
C PHE A 31 6.41 10.49 -4.02
N PHE A 32 6.03 11.68 -3.67
CA PHE A 32 4.93 12.45 -4.25
C PHE A 32 5.33 13.94 -4.28
N LEU A 33 4.90 14.66 -5.30
CA LEU A 33 5.37 16.02 -5.53
C LEU A 33 4.94 16.97 -4.40
N ASN A 34 3.71 16.80 -3.89
CA ASN A 34 3.16 17.56 -2.77
C ASN A 34 2.05 16.78 -2.06
N GLU A 35 1.69 17.21 -0.86
CA GLU A 35 0.67 16.60 -0.01
C GLU A 35 -0.76 16.65 -0.60
N GLN A 36 -0.99 17.46 -1.61
CA GLN A 36 -2.30 17.57 -2.27
C GLN A 36 -2.70 16.25 -2.92
N VAL A 37 -1.73 15.42 -3.35
CA VAL A 37 -1.99 14.08 -3.89
C VAL A 37 -2.74 13.23 -2.88
N LEU A 38 -2.28 13.19 -1.61
CA LEU A 38 -2.93 12.45 -0.54
C LEU A 38 -4.31 13.03 -0.21
N THR A 39 -4.40 14.36 -0.11
CA THR A 39 -5.67 15.05 0.14
C THR A 39 -6.71 14.76 -0.94
N ASN A 40 -6.31 14.75 -2.20
CA ASN A 40 -7.19 14.43 -3.33
C ASN A 40 -7.68 12.98 -3.27
N LEU A 41 -6.81 12.03 -2.91
CA LEU A 41 -7.20 10.64 -2.70
C LEU A 41 -8.19 10.48 -1.53
N ASP A 42 -7.98 11.21 -0.43
CA ASP A 42 -8.90 11.21 0.71
C ASP A 42 -10.28 11.74 0.34
N LEU A 43 -10.34 12.83 -0.42
CA LEU A 43 -11.60 13.42 -0.90
C LEU A 43 -12.31 12.53 -1.93
N LYS A 44 -11.55 11.89 -2.82
CA LYS A 44 -12.08 11.04 -3.88
C LYS A 44 -12.63 9.72 -3.35
N TYR A 45 -12.00 9.17 -2.29
CA TYR A 45 -12.32 7.87 -1.72
C TYR A 45 -12.53 7.89 -0.20
N PRO A 46 -13.46 8.72 0.31
CA PRO A 46 -13.58 8.99 1.75
C PRO A 46 -13.97 7.76 2.58
N ASN A 47 -14.67 6.80 2.00
CA ASN A 47 -15.26 5.67 2.73
C ASN A 47 -14.54 4.33 2.50
N GLN A 48 -13.40 4.31 1.83
CA GLN A 48 -12.67 3.06 1.58
C GLN A 48 -11.84 2.65 2.79
N ASP A 49 -11.94 1.38 3.17
CA ASP A 49 -11.17 0.82 4.29
C ASP A 49 -9.70 0.62 3.94
N LEU A 50 -9.42 0.26 2.69
CA LEU A 50 -8.06 0.15 2.15
C LEU A 50 -7.94 0.92 0.84
N ILE A 51 -6.95 1.82 0.77
CA ILE A 51 -6.46 2.40 -0.48
C ILE A 51 -5.00 1.97 -0.65
N ALA A 52 -4.68 1.20 -1.69
CA ALA A 52 -3.33 0.72 -1.96
C ALA A 52 -3.23 0.19 -3.39
N ASN A 53 -2.00 0.02 -3.89
CA ASN A 53 -1.78 -0.71 -5.15
C ASN A 53 -1.99 -2.22 -4.93
N CYS A 54 -3.24 -2.65 -4.96
CA CYS A 54 -3.63 -4.05 -4.76
C CYS A 54 -4.80 -4.44 -5.68
N ASP A 55 -4.53 -5.28 -6.66
CA ASP A 55 -5.54 -5.86 -7.55
C ASP A 55 -5.96 -7.23 -7.02
N PHE A 56 -7.12 -7.31 -6.39
CA PHE A 56 -7.64 -8.53 -5.78
C PHE A 56 -7.97 -9.60 -6.82
N ASP A 57 -8.33 -9.22 -8.02
CA ASP A 57 -8.66 -10.18 -9.10
C ASP A 57 -7.40 -10.86 -9.65
N LYS A 58 -6.31 -10.10 -9.79
CA LYS A 58 -5.03 -10.61 -10.32
C LYS A 58 -4.15 -11.28 -9.26
N ASN A 59 -4.24 -10.82 -8.02
CA ASN A 59 -3.33 -11.21 -6.94
C ASN A 59 -3.94 -12.25 -5.98
N ASN A 60 -4.98 -12.95 -6.42
CA ASN A 60 -5.68 -13.95 -5.63
C ASN A 60 -4.94 -15.29 -5.61
N VAL A 61 -4.55 -15.75 -4.44
CA VAL A 61 -3.95 -17.09 -4.22
C VAL A 61 -5.04 -18.08 -3.83
N ASN A 62 -5.94 -18.38 -4.77
CA ASN A 62 -7.02 -19.35 -4.56
C ASN A 62 -6.61 -20.80 -4.85
N THR A 63 -5.56 -21.02 -5.63
CA THR A 63 -5.20 -22.35 -6.11
C THR A 63 -4.23 -23.05 -5.17
N THR A 64 -4.40 -24.37 -5.08
CA THR A 64 -3.47 -25.31 -4.42
C THR A 64 -2.07 -25.33 -5.05
N ASN A 65 -1.91 -24.74 -6.23
CA ASN A 65 -0.65 -24.57 -6.92
C ASN A 65 0.03 -23.27 -6.48
N VAL A 66 0.83 -23.37 -5.44
CA VAL A 66 1.74 -22.33 -4.93
C VAL A 66 2.77 -21.88 -6.00
N ASN A 67 2.79 -22.55 -7.14
CA ASN A 67 3.66 -22.30 -8.28
C ASN A 67 3.04 -21.37 -9.34
N SER A 68 1.90 -20.76 -9.10
CA SER A 68 1.37 -19.76 -10.02
C SER A 68 2.22 -18.50 -9.95
N THR A 69 3.00 -18.34 -10.96
CA THR A 69 4.20 -17.57 -11.20
C THR A 69 3.99 -16.06 -11.31
N ASN A 70 2.89 -15.50 -10.90
CA ASN A 70 2.60 -14.09 -11.18
C ASN A 70 3.00 -13.11 -10.08
N VAL A 71 3.37 -13.60 -8.91
CA VAL A 71 4.04 -12.76 -7.90
C VAL A 71 5.10 -13.66 -7.27
N GLY A 72 6.37 -13.36 -7.41
CA GLY A 72 7.50 -14.10 -6.82
C GLY A 72 7.51 -14.08 -5.28
N TRP A 73 6.35 -14.25 -4.69
CA TRP A 73 6.10 -14.20 -3.26
C TRP A 73 6.42 -15.53 -2.60
N VAL A 74 7.09 -15.42 -1.49
CA VAL A 74 7.45 -16.54 -0.62
C VAL A 74 6.26 -17.06 0.21
N TRP A 75 5.09 -17.24 -0.42
CA TRP A 75 3.88 -17.73 0.25
C TRP A 75 4.12 -18.95 1.17
N PRO A 76 4.98 -19.93 0.83
CA PRO A 76 5.27 -21.04 1.71
C PRO A 76 5.93 -20.65 3.04
N LEU A 77 6.56 -19.45 3.11
CA LEU A 77 7.20 -18.94 4.32
C LEU A 77 6.24 -18.11 5.18
N ILE A 78 5.05 -17.77 4.66
CA ILE A 78 4.07 -16.94 5.36
C ILE A 78 3.08 -17.85 6.09
N SER A 79 3.10 -17.82 7.42
CA SER A 79 2.15 -18.56 8.25
C SER A 79 0.87 -17.78 8.47
N ILE A 80 -0.03 -17.77 7.47
CA ILE A 80 -1.35 -17.15 7.59
C ILE A 80 -2.29 -18.14 8.30
N LYS A 81 -3.02 -17.66 9.32
CA LYS A 81 -3.89 -18.47 10.19
C LYS A 81 -5.37 -18.39 9.84
N ILE A 82 -5.73 -17.64 8.81
CA ILE A 82 -7.08 -17.57 8.27
C ILE A 82 -7.18 -18.33 6.97
N GLU A 83 -8.39 -18.77 6.64
CA GLU A 83 -8.65 -19.52 5.41
C GLU A 83 -8.43 -18.65 4.16
N LYS A 84 -8.10 -19.32 3.05
CA LYS A 84 -8.03 -18.68 1.73
C LYS A 84 -9.42 -18.14 1.31
N PRO A 85 -9.48 -17.17 0.43
CA PRO A 85 -8.41 -16.65 -0.42
C PRO A 85 -7.44 -15.70 0.30
N TRP A 86 -6.16 -15.72 -0.11
CA TRP A 86 -5.15 -14.78 0.33
C TRP A 86 -4.76 -13.86 -0.81
N TYR A 87 -4.43 -12.62 -0.49
CA TYR A 87 -4.14 -11.59 -1.46
C TYR A 87 -2.81 -10.91 -1.13
N ALA A 88 -2.18 -10.34 -2.15
CA ALA A 88 -0.99 -9.52 -1.98
C ALA A 88 -1.11 -8.23 -2.80
N GLY A 89 -0.39 -7.20 -2.38
CA GLY A 89 -0.30 -5.92 -3.08
C GLY A 89 0.92 -5.14 -2.61
N MET A 90 1.18 -4.00 -3.25
CA MET A 90 2.25 -3.10 -2.85
C MET A 90 1.72 -2.13 -1.79
N MET A 91 2.23 -2.28 -0.56
CA MET A 91 1.76 -1.55 0.61
C MET A 91 2.71 -0.42 1.04
N CYS A 92 3.70 -0.08 0.23
CA CYS A 92 4.67 0.99 0.51
C CYS A 92 4.01 2.37 0.68
N ALA A 93 2.85 2.56 0.05
CA ALA A 93 1.92 3.66 0.30
C ALA A 93 0.51 3.08 0.42
N ALA A 94 -0.05 3.08 1.63
CA ALA A 94 -1.38 2.53 1.89
C ALA A 94 -2.14 3.37 2.91
N ARG A 95 -3.43 3.64 2.65
CA ARG A 95 -4.35 4.22 3.62
C ARG A 95 -5.24 3.15 4.22
N LEU A 96 -5.25 3.07 5.54
CA LEU A 96 -6.08 2.14 6.29
C LEU A 96 -7.14 2.88 7.11
N SER A 97 -8.38 2.38 7.07
CA SER A 97 -9.41 2.84 8.00
C SER A 97 -9.14 2.36 9.42
N ASN A 98 -9.72 3.04 10.39
CA ASN A 98 -9.72 2.57 11.78
C ASN A 98 -10.34 1.16 11.89
N THR A 99 -11.40 0.87 11.12
CA THR A 99 -12.02 -0.46 11.07
C THR A 99 -11.02 -1.53 10.64
N LEU A 100 -10.26 -1.31 9.59
CA LEU A 100 -9.22 -2.25 9.13
C LEU A 100 -8.11 -2.42 10.18
N LEU A 101 -7.67 -1.33 10.81
CA LEU A 101 -6.69 -1.40 11.91
C LEU A 101 -7.20 -2.25 13.09
N GLN A 102 -8.47 -2.16 13.46
CA GLN A 102 -9.07 -3.01 14.50
C GLN A 102 -9.15 -4.49 14.07
N CYS A 103 -9.43 -4.78 12.80
CA CYS A 103 -9.40 -6.14 12.26
C CYS A 103 -7.97 -6.73 12.30
N ILE A 104 -6.96 -5.96 11.96
CA ILE A 104 -5.54 -6.36 12.07
C ILE A 104 -5.17 -6.65 13.53
N ARG A 105 -5.58 -5.77 14.45
CA ARG A 105 -5.39 -5.98 15.88
C ARG A 105 -6.08 -7.24 16.39
N TRP A 106 -7.31 -7.50 15.95
CA TRP A 106 -8.02 -8.74 16.27
C TRP A 106 -7.22 -9.97 15.82
N TYR A 107 -6.71 -9.95 14.57
CA TYR A 107 -5.88 -11.04 14.05
C TYR A 107 -4.64 -11.25 14.91
N ALA A 108 -3.89 -10.18 15.19
CA ALA A 108 -2.69 -10.23 16.03
C ALA A 108 -2.99 -10.81 17.43
N SER A 109 -4.08 -10.37 18.06
CA SER A 109 -4.49 -10.84 19.39
C SER A 109 -4.92 -12.30 19.41
N LYS A 110 -5.67 -12.72 18.37
CA LYS A 110 -6.20 -14.09 18.26
C LYS A 110 -5.11 -15.14 17.99
N TYR A 111 -4.16 -14.80 17.14
CA TYR A 111 -3.17 -15.75 16.65
C TYR A 111 -1.76 -15.51 17.20
N ASN A 112 -1.59 -14.44 17.99
CA ASN A 112 -0.31 -14.01 18.58
C ASN A 112 0.81 -13.85 17.53
N THR A 113 0.45 -13.37 16.34
CA THR A 113 1.36 -13.17 15.21
C THR A 113 0.79 -12.17 14.21
N LEU A 114 1.69 -11.58 13.42
CA LEU A 114 1.40 -10.88 12.17
C LEU A 114 2.20 -11.54 11.04
N PHE A 115 1.94 -11.16 9.83
CA PHE A 115 2.70 -11.55 8.63
C PHE A 115 2.97 -10.32 7.77
N PHE A 116 3.69 -10.47 6.68
CA PHE A 116 4.10 -9.34 5.84
C PHE A 116 2.91 -8.47 5.44
N LEU A 117 3.06 -7.17 5.59
CA LEU A 117 1.97 -6.19 5.41
C LEU A 117 1.38 -6.21 3.99
N GLU A 118 2.19 -6.53 3.00
CA GLU A 118 1.78 -6.67 1.60
C GLU A 118 0.76 -7.81 1.39
N ALA A 119 0.78 -8.81 2.25
CA ALA A 119 -0.24 -9.85 2.30
C ALA A 119 -1.27 -9.59 3.41
N LEU A 120 -0.87 -8.97 4.53
CA LEU A 120 -1.70 -8.75 5.70
C LEU A 120 -2.89 -7.85 5.38
N PHE A 121 -2.62 -6.65 4.84
CA PHE A 121 -3.68 -5.67 4.61
C PHE A 121 -4.74 -6.18 3.64
N PRO A 122 -4.40 -6.63 2.42
CA PRO A 122 -5.41 -7.10 1.48
C PRO A 122 -6.11 -8.38 1.94
N THR A 123 -5.40 -9.32 2.57
CA THR A 123 -6.02 -10.56 3.06
C THR A 123 -7.01 -10.29 4.20
N ILE A 124 -6.67 -9.42 5.17
CA ILE A 124 -7.57 -9.04 6.24
C ILE A 124 -8.76 -8.24 5.69
N THR A 125 -8.53 -7.31 4.77
CA THR A 125 -9.59 -6.55 4.09
C THR A 125 -10.62 -7.48 3.45
N SER A 126 -10.17 -8.47 2.69
CA SER A 126 -11.03 -9.47 2.06
C SER A 126 -11.75 -10.35 3.08
N HIS A 127 -11.04 -10.87 4.08
CA HIS A 127 -11.58 -11.77 5.10
C HIS A 127 -12.74 -11.13 5.89
N PHE A 128 -12.64 -9.85 6.20
CA PHE A 128 -13.68 -9.08 6.89
C PHE A 128 -14.67 -8.39 5.94
N LYS A 129 -14.56 -8.62 4.63
CA LYS A 129 -15.42 -8.00 3.61
C LYS A 129 -15.46 -6.47 3.68
N LEU A 130 -14.31 -5.89 3.96
CA LEU A 130 -14.13 -4.44 4.00
C LEU A 130 -14.00 -3.88 2.58
N SER A 131 -14.26 -2.58 2.44
CA SER A 131 -14.15 -1.89 1.17
C SER A 131 -12.70 -1.59 0.81
N TYR A 132 -12.38 -1.65 -0.48
CA TYR A 132 -11.05 -1.31 -0.98
C TYR A 132 -11.09 -0.63 -2.34
N ILE A 133 -10.03 0.07 -2.68
CA ILE A 133 -9.80 0.61 -4.01
C ILE A 133 -8.31 0.54 -4.36
N ASN A 134 -8.03 0.24 -5.64
CA ASN A 134 -6.72 0.37 -6.25
C ASN A 134 -6.77 1.57 -7.22
N PRO A 135 -6.45 2.80 -6.77
CA PRO A 135 -6.53 3.98 -7.59
C PRO A 135 -5.38 4.03 -8.59
N ILE A 136 -5.61 4.66 -9.73
CA ILE A 136 -4.60 4.81 -10.77
C ILE A 136 -3.36 5.57 -10.27
N GLU A 137 -3.56 6.49 -9.35
CA GLU A 137 -2.51 7.31 -8.73
C GLU A 137 -1.46 6.49 -7.94
N LEU A 138 -1.78 5.23 -7.62
CA LEU A 138 -0.88 4.29 -6.92
C LEU A 138 -0.27 3.22 -7.83
N THR A 139 -0.57 3.19 -9.11
CA THR A 139 -0.06 2.15 -10.03
C THR A 139 1.46 2.20 -10.23
N THR A 140 2.08 3.34 -9.96
CA THR A 140 3.53 3.57 -9.96
C THR A 140 4.22 3.18 -8.64
N VAL A 141 3.48 2.68 -7.66
CA VAL A 141 4.02 2.06 -6.44
C VAL A 141 4.33 0.60 -6.75
N THR A 142 5.59 0.30 -7.08
CA THR A 142 6.05 -1.02 -7.53
C THR A 142 7.14 -1.57 -6.63
N TYR A 143 7.58 -2.83 -6.84
CA TYR A 143 8.52 -3.48 -5.90
C TYR A 143 9.99 -3.16 -6.21
N ARG A 144 10.37 -3.03 -7.47
CA ARG A 144 11.78 -2.85 -7.87
C ARG A 144 12.00 -1.92 -9.04
N ASP A 145 10.97 -1.58 -9.75
CA ASP A 145 11.11 -0.73 -10.93
C ASP A 145 11.26 0.71 -10.47
N VAL A 146 12.41 1.28 -10.79
CA VAL A 146 12.63 2.71 -10.63
C VAL A 146 11.85 3.38 -11.74
N PHE A 147 10.87 4.22 -11.38
CA PHE A 147 10.16 5.01 -12.36
C PHE A 147 11.09 6.12 -12.86
N PHE A 148 11.61 5.95 -14.05
CA PHE A 148 12.26 7.04 -14.79
C PHE A 148 11.22 7.67 -15.69
N LEU A 149 11.05 8.97 -15.57
CA LEU A 149 10.43 9.75 -16.62
C LEU A 149 11.39 9.66 -17.82
N GLU A 150 11.05 8.89 -18.84
CA GLU A 150 11.81 8.86 -20.07
C GLU A 150 11.65 10.22 -20.73
N GLU A 151 12.77 10.91 -20.98
CA GLU A 151 12.83 12.22 -21.63
C GLU A 151 12.55 12.04 -23.15
N GLU A 152 11.32 11.69 -23.51
CA GLU A 152 10.87 11.80 -24.90
C GLU A 152 10.11 13.11 -25.04
N GLU A 153 10.61 13.98 -25.91
CA GLU A 153 10.18 15.39 -26.07
C GLU A 153 8.68 15.59 -26.40
N GLU A 154 7.93 14.53 -26.70
CA GLU A 154 6.52 14.60 -27.07
C GLU A 154 5.54 14.36 -25.89
N GLU A 155 6.02 14.01 -24.68
CA GLU A 155 5.19 13.62 -23.52
C GLU A 155 5.35 14.52 -22.29
N GLU A 156 6.06 15.64 -22.36
CA GLU A 156 6.36 16.52 -21.19
C GLU A 156 5.10 16.94 -20.40
N GLU A 157 3.99 17.25 -21.10
CA GLU A 157 2.76 17.71 -20.43
C GLU A 157 2.05 16.57 -19.68
N GLU A 158 2.09 15.34 -20.22
CA GLU A 158 1.50 14.17 -19.60
C GLU A 158 2.35 13.70 -18.40
N ASP A 159 3.67 13.72 -18.52
CA ASP A 159 4.59 13.38 -17.45
C ASP A 159 4.54 14.39 -16.30
N GLN A 160 4.44 15.69 -16.58
CA GLN A 160 4.22 16.71 -15.56
C GLN A 160 2.91 16.46 -14.81
N LYS A 161 1.84 16.15 -15.50
CA LYS A 161 0.55 15.81 -14.91
C LYS A 161 0.63 14.57 -14.05
N ARG A 162 1.37 13.54 -14.48
CA ARG A 162 1.61 12.32 -13.68
C ARG A 162 2.39 12.64 -12.41
N LEU A 163 3.45 13.44 -12.49
CA LEU A 163 4.21 13.89 -11.32
C LEU A 163 3.33 14.60 -10.28
N GLU A 164 2.36 15.37 -10.72
CA GLU A 164 1.46 16.11 -9.84
C GLU A 164 0.38 15.26 -9.19
N THR A 165 0.04 14.12 -9.79
CA THR A 165 -1.12 13.30 -9.40
C THR A 165 -0.78 11.93 -8.86
N TYR A 166 0.39 11.36 -9.17
CA TYR A 166 0.76 9.99 -8.81
C TYR A 166 1.70 9.93 -7.61
N ILE A 167 1.73 8.75 -7.01
CA ILE A 167 2.65 8.37 -5.93
C ILE A 167 3.62 7.35 -6.49
N PHE A 168 4.92 7.58 -6.35
CA PHE A 168 5.99 6.76 -6.93
C PHE A 168 6.76 5.99 -5.87
N HIS A 169 7.13 4.73 -6.15
CA HIS A 169 7.99 3.90 -5.30
C HIS A 169 8.65 2.80 -6.14
N PRO A 170 9.93 2.49 -5.89
CA PRO A 170 10.85 3.17 -4.99
C PRO A 170 11.55 4.38 -5.65
N MET A 171 11.72 5.46 -4.92
CA MET A 171 12.53 6.59 -5.33
C MET A 171 13.56 6.92 -4.25
N LYS A 172 14.75 6.30 -4.36
CA LYS A 172 15.80 6.36 -3.31
C LYS A 172 16.79 7.50 -3.47
N ASP A 173 16.81 8.17 -4.63
CA ASP A 173 17.71 9.30 -4.90
C ASP A 173 17.11 10.59 -4.34
N LEU A 174 17.65 11.04 -3.20
CA LEU A 174 17.24 12.30 -2.57
C LEU A 174 17.53 13.54 -3.43
N ASN A 175 18.56 13.51 -4.27
CA ASN A 175 18.85 14.64 -5.16
C ASN A 175 17.74 14.74 -6.22
N LYS A 176 17.27 13.60 -6.74
CA LYS A 176 16.14 13.58 -7.68
C LYS A 176 14.85 14.11 -7.03
N HIS A 177 14.59 13.78 -5.75
CA HIS A 177 13.47 14.37 -5.01
C HIS A 177 13.54 15.91 -4.96
N LEU A 178 14.74 16.44 -4.70
CA LEU A 178 14.95 17.90 -4.62
C LEU A 178 14.81 18.56 -5.98
N GLU A 179 15.38 17.95 -7.03
CA GLU A 179 15.29 18.42 -8.40
C GLU A 179 13.83 18.52 -8.87
N LEU A 180 13.06 17.44 -8.73
CA LEU A 180 11.65 17.40 -9.12
C LEU A 180 10.78 18.41 -8.38
N ARG A 181 11.12 18.74 -7.13
CA ARG A 181 10.41 19.75 -6.35
C ARG A 181 10.83 21.19 -6.66
N ALA A 182 12.07 21.39 -7.15
CA ALA A 182 12.58 22.72 -7.50
C ALA A 182 12.07 23.21 -8.86
N ASN A 183 11.69 22.30 -9.76
CA ASN A 183 11.20 22.61 -11.11
C ASN A 183 9.67 22.86 -11.14
N LYS A 184 9.06 23.12 -10.00
CA LYS A 184 7.64 23.37 -9.82
C LYS A 184 7.23 24.84 -10.05
#